data_e303fd4a66b5df8c827321d219cb704b
#
_entry.id   e303fd4a66b5df8c827321d219cb704b
#
_cell.length_a   1.000
_cell.length_b   1.000
_cell.length_c   1.000
_cell.angle_alpha   90.00
_cell.angle_beta   90.00
_cell.angle_gamma   90.00
#
_symmetry.space_group_name_H-M   'P 1'
#
loop_
_entity.id
_entity.type
_entity.pdbx_description
1 polymer ?
#
loop_
_entity_poly.entity_id
_entity_poly.type
_entity_poly.pdbx_seq_one_letter_code
_entity_poly.pdbx_strand_id
1 'polypeptide(L)'
;MALTELTKITGVGIHTQSNINSHNINSTGIITATKFVGDGADLTGVSGFSTALSNDTSSLLNHVFKTSVQHNIGAGTSVTIQSDAGSGNIAFTRLSRINVGTGATFHVGSGTTFLMNVLNIF
;
A
#
# COMPACT_ATOMS: atom_id res chain seq x y z
N MET A 1 -34.57 -13.39 -26.66
CA MET A 1 -33.36 -12.94 -27.39
C MET A 1 -32.19 -12.89 -26.43
N ALA A 2 -31.10 -13.55 -26.74
CA ALA A 2 -29.87 -13.42 -25.98
C ALA A 2 -29.09 -12.20 -26.48
N LEU A 3 -28.60 -11.37 -25.56
CA LEU A 3 -27.66 -10.29 -25.87
C LEU A 3 -26.26 -10.90 -25.90
N THR A 4 -25.64 -10.96 -27.06
CA THR A 4 -24.28 -11.48 -27.24
C THR A 4 -23.21 -10.43 -27.05
N GLU A 5 -23.56 -9.14 -27.19
CA GLU A 5 -22.66 -8.02 -26.98
C GLU A 5 -23.37 -6.89 -26.26
N LEU A 6 -22.81 -6.47 -25.12
CA LEU A 6 -23.20 -5.27 -24.41
C LEU A 6 -22.01 -4.32 -24.39
N THR A 7 -22.04 -3.32 -25.25
CA THR A 7 -20.89 -2.42 -25.45
C THR A 7 -20.84 -1.29 -24.43
N LYS A 8 -21.97 -0.92 -23.82
CA LYS A 8 -22.02 0.20 -22.88
C LYS A 8 -23.25 0.14 -21.97
N ILE A 9 -23.01 0.29 -20.67
CA ILE A 9 -24.05 0.57 -19.68
C ILE A 9 -23.88 2.01 -19.25
N THR A 10 -24.90 2.86 -19.49
CA THR A 10 -24.89 4.27 -19.14
C THR A 10 -26.01 4.60 -18.14
N GLY A 11 -25.74 5.53 -17.22
CA GLY A 11 -26.71 5.95 -16.23
C GLY A 11 -26.92 4.91 -15.12
N VAL A 12 -28.14 4.80 -14.60
CA VAL A 12 -28.53 3.88 -13.53
C VAL A 12 -28.80 2.45 -14.05
N GLY A 13 -27.90 1.93 -14.90
CA GLY A 13 -28.12 0.64 -15.58
C GLY A 13 -28.02 -0.59 -14.68
N ILE A 14 -27.47 -0.48 -13.45
CA ILE A 14 -27.33 -1.58 -12.52
C ILE A 14 -28.01 -1.19 -11.20
N HIS A 15 -28.96 -2.04 -10.77
CA HIS A 15 -29.68 -1.81 -9.52
C HIS A 15 -28.74 -1.94 -8.31
N THR A 16 -28.95 -1.13 -7.26
CA THR A 16 -28.12 -1.07 -6.06
C THR A 16 -28.08 -2.38 -5.24
N GLN A 17 -29.04 -3.28 -5.44
CA GLN A 17 -29.11 -4.61 -4.78
C GLN A 17 -28.65 -5.74 -5.70
N SER A 18 -28.12 -5.43 -6.89
CA SER A 18 -27.67 -6.45 -7.83
C SER A 18 -26.22 -6.83 -7.58
N ASN A 19 -25.94 -8.13 -7.67
CA ASN A 19 -24.59 -8.64 -7.72
C ASN A 19 -24.10 -8.74 -9.17
N ILE A 20 -22.88 -8.30 -9.42
CA ILE A 20 -22.21 -8.52 -10.69
C ILE A 20 -21.32 -9.76 -10.54
N ASN A 21 -21.66 -10.82 -11.25
CA ASN A 21 -20.83 -12.00 -11.34
C ASN A 21 -20.00 -11.93 -12.61
N SER A 22 -18.70 -11.65 -12.48
CA SER A 22 -17.79 -11.45 -13.59
C SER A 22 -16.52 -12.23 -13.36
N HIS A 23 -15.93 -12.75 -14.44
CA HIS A 23 -14.64 -13.41 -14.39
C HIS A 23 -13.52 -12.41 -14.13
N ASN A 24 -13.51 -11.29 -14.86
CA ASN A 24 -12.55 -10.22 -14.70
C ASN A 24 -13.25 -8.86 -14.75
N ILE A 25 -12.76 -7.91 -13.95
CA ILE A 25 -13.17 -6.49 -14.02
C ILE A 25 -11.91 -5.67 -14.29
N ASN A 26 -11.86 -5.00 -15.45
CA ASN A 26 -10.81 -4.06 -15.79
C ASN A 26 -11.36 -2.63 -15.64
N SER A 27 -10.85 -1.89 -14.68
CA SER A 27 -11.22 -0.50 -14.43
C SER A 27 -10.05 0.42 -14.69
N THR A 28 -10.26 1.45 -15.50
CA THR A 28 -9.27 2.52 -15.74
C THR A 28 -9.40 3.68 -14.75
N GLY A 29 -10.39 3.62 -13.87
CA GLY A 29 -10.68 4.63 -12.86
C GLY A 29 -10.66 4.06 -11.44
N ILE A 30 -11.40 4.71 -10.57
CA ILE A 30 -11.49 4.37 -9.14
C ILE A 30 -12.60 3.35 -8.92
N ILE A 31 -12.31 2.29 -8.17
CA ILE A 31 -13.30 1.36 -7.62
C ILE A 31 -13.42 1.66 -6.11
N THR A 32 -14.62 2.08 -5.68
CA THR A 32 -14.92 2.30 -4.26
C THR A 32 -15.75 1.14 -3.73
N ALA A 33 -15.26 0.48 -2.70
CA ALA A 33 -15.97 -0.61 -2.02
C ALA A 33 -15.75 -0.50 -0.52
N THR A 34 -16.76 -0.91 0.27
CA THR A 34 -16.63 -0.98 1.73
C THR A 34 -15.71 -2.11 2.18
N LYS A 35 -15.54 -3.13 1.35
CA LYS A 35 -14.67 -4.28 1.63
C LYS A 35 -14.27 -4.98 0.33
N PHE A 36 -13.01 -5.38 0.25
CA PHE A 36 -12.50 -6.34 -0.72
C PHE A 36 -12.19 -7.65 -0.02
N VAL A 37 -12.61 -8.78 -0.62
CA VAL A 37 -12.36 -10.12 -0.10
C VAL A 37 -11.65 -10.91 -1.19
N GLY A 38 -10.49 -11.45 -0.87
CA GLY A 38 -9.67 -12.22 -1.82
C GLY A 38 -8.21 -12.25 -1.40
N ASP A 39 -7.40 -12.91 -2.22
CA ASP A 39 -5.94 -12.87 -2.08
C ASP A 39 -5.42 -11.51 -2.53
N GLY A 40 -4.73 -10.83 -1.65
CA GLY A 40 -4.13 -9.52 -1.91
C GLY A 40 -2.69 -9.58 -2.42
N ALA A 41 -2.18 -10.75 -2.78
CA ALA A 41 -0.77 -10.96 -3.13
C ALA A 41 -0.28 -10.06 -4.27
N ASP A 42 -1.13 -9.82 -5.25
CA ASP A 42 -0.81 -9.03 -6.44
C ASP A 42 -1.19 -7.55 -6.31
N LEU A 43 -1.71 -7.14 -5.15
CA LEU A 43 -2.00 -5.72 -4.91
C LEU A 43 -0.69 -4.95 -4.70
N THR A 44 -0.47 -3.95 -5.54
CA THR A 44 0.68 -3.03 -5.44
C THR A 44 0.25 -1.70 -4.83
N GLY A 45 1.17 -1.03 -4.16
CA GLY A 45 0.88 0.28 -3.53
C GLY A 45 0.06 0.19 -2.23
N VAL A 46 -0.23 -1.00 -1.75
CA VAL A 46 -0.85 -1.18 -0.42
C VAL A 46 0.24 -1.03 0.64
N SER A 47 0.13 -0.01 1.47
CA SER A 47 1.08 0.18 2.57
C SER A 47 0.85 -0.86 3.65
N GLY A 48 1.87 -1.70 3.89
CA GLY A 48 1.86 -2.69 4.96
C GLY A 48 3.05 -2.52 5.89
N PHE A 49 2.91 -2.94 7.14
CA PHE A 49 4.00 -2.86 8.11
C PHE A 49 5.13 -3.84 7.78
N SER A 50 4.83 -4.96 7.15
CA SER A 50 5.79 -5.99 6.74
C SER A 50 5.17 -6.90 5.67
N THR A 51 6.00 -7.71 5.03
CA THR A 51 5.57 -8.69 4.04
C THR A 51 5.72 -10.09 4.62
N ALA A 52 4.63 -10.87 4.66
CA ALA A 52 4.68 -12.27 5.03
C ALA A 52 5.45 -13.09 3.98
N LEU A 53 6.07 -14.18 4.40
CA LEU A 53 6.80 -15.08 3.49
C LEU A 53 5.88 -15.96 2.65
N SER A 54 4.60 -16.07 3.02
CA SER A 54 3.57 -16.80 2.28
C SER A 54 2.22 -16.12 2.40
N ASN A 55 1.38 -16.26 1.38
CA ASN A 55 -0.01 -15.82 1.37
C ASN A 55 -0.98 -16.91 1.89
N ASP A 56 -0.51 -18.14 2.03
CA ASP A 56 -1.31 -19.24 2.56
C ASP A 56 -1.51 -19.06 4.06
N THR A 57 -2.74 -18.72 4.45
CA THR A 57 -3.11 -18.44 5.85
C THR A 57 -3.00 -19.67 6.77
N SER A 58 -2.95 -20.87 6.22
CA SER A 58 -2.74 -22.12 6.95
C SER A 58 -1.25 -22.43 7.18
N SER A 59 -0.37 -21.75 6.49
CA SER A 59 1.07 -21.93 6.58
C SER A 59 1.68 -21.12 7.71
N LEU A 60 2.64 -21.70 8.44
CA LEU A 60 3.47 -20.97 9.39
C LEU A 60 4.15 -19.75 8.75
N LEU A 61 4.50 -19.85 7.46
CA LEU A 61 5.18 -18.77 6.73
C LEU A 61 4.30 -17.52 6.55
N ASN A 62 2.99 -17.63 6.69
CA ASN A 62 2.09 -16.46 6.72
C ASN A 62 2.26 -15.63 8.01
N HIS A 63 2.79 -16.23 9.07
CA HIS A 63 3.10 -15.59 10.33
C HIS A 63 4.57 -15.18 10.49
N VAL A 64 5.38 -15.40 9.45
CA VAL A 64 6.79 -15.02 9.41
C VAL A 64 6.96 -13.88 8.40
N PHE A 65 7.54 -12.77 8.85
CA PHE A 65 7.59 -11.53 8.10
C PHE A 65 9.02 -11.14 7.73
N LYS A 66 9.16 -10.53 6.56
CA LYS A 66 10.41 -9.89 6.12
C LYS A 66 10.22 -8.39 5.98
N THR A 67 11.28 -7.65 6.19
CA THR A 67 11.31 -6.19 5.99
C THR A 67 12.65 -5.80 5.36
N SER A 68 12.65 -4.68 4.65
CA SER A 68 13.87 -4.15 4.05
C SER A 68 14.80 -3.57 5.11
N VAL A 69 16.11 -3.78 4.93
CA VAL A 69 17.15 -3.17 5.77
C VAL A 69 17.31 -1.69 5.47
N GLN A 70 17.22 -1.33 4.17
CA GLN A 70 17.50 0.01 3.70
C GLN A 70 16.53 0.47 2.62
N HIS A 71 16.47 1.78 2.44
CA HIS A 71 15.81 2.45 1.32
C HIS A 71 16.76 3.45 0.67
N ASN A 72 16.68 3.58 -0.66
CA ASN A 72 17.47 4.53 -1.42
C ASN A 72 16.56 5.65 -1.93
N ILE A 73 16.85 6.88 -1.55
CA ILE A 73 16.23 8.07 -2.13
C ILE A 73 16.99 8.39 -3.42
N GLY A 74 16.28 8.35 -4.56
CA GLY A 74 16.87 8.57 -5.87
C GLY A 74 17.50 9.96 -6.01
N ALA A 75 18.48 10.07 -6.90
CA ALA A 75 19.15 11.34 -7.17
C ALA A 75 18.16 12.45 -7.56
N GLY A 76 18.34 13.64 -7.03
CA GLY A 76 17.49 14.81 -7.30
C GLY A 76 16.08 14.75 -6.69
N THR A 77 15.78 13.75 -5.88
CA THR A 77 14.46 13.60 -5.23
C THR A 77 14.49 14.22 -3.84
N SER A 78 13.41 14.89 -3.45
CA SER A 78 13.23 15.42 -2.09
C SER A 78 12.13 14.66 -1.37
N VAL A 79 12.42 14.21 -0.15
CA VAL A 79 11.47 13.52 0.74
C VAL A 79 11.40 14.28 2.05
N THR A 80 10.20 14.60 2.50
CA THR A 80 9.95 15.20 3.81
C THR A 80 9.14 14.25 4.66
N ILE A 81 9.64 13.93 5.83
CA ILE A 81 8.90 13.19 6.85
C ILE A 81 8.22 14.20 7.76
N GLN A 82 6.90 14.17 7.79
CA GLN A 82 6.09 15.03 8.65
C GLN A 82 5.09 14.20 9.43
N SER A 83 5.01 14.43 10.71
CA SER A 83 4.00 13.85 11.60
C SER A 83 3.11 14.96 12.17
N ASP A 84 2.15 14.60 12.97
CA ASP A 84 1.15 15.50 13.55
C ASP A 84 0.97 15.25 15.06
N ALA A 85 0.25 16.16 15.71
CA ALA A 85 -0.01 16.08 17.15
C ALA A 85 -0.87 14.88 17.54
N GLY A 86 -1.77 14.42 16.65
CA GLY A 86 -2.58 13.22 16.86
C GLY A 86 -1.74 11.94 16.93
N SER A 87 -0.60 11.95 16.25
CA SER A 87 0.41 10.88 16.27
C SER A 87 1.54 11.12 17.27
N GLY A 88 1.37 12.06 18.22
CA GLY A 88 2.41 12.46 19.18
C GLY A 88 3.63 13.08 18.53
N ASN A 89 3.51 13.62 17.34
CA ASN A 89 4.60 14.15 16.52
C ASN A 89 5.70 13.14 16.21
N ILE A 90 5.37 11.84 16.23
CA ILE A 90 6.32 10.75 15.96
C ILE A 90 6.04 10.18 14.58
N ALA A 91 7.10 9.97 13.79
CA ALA A 91 7.12 9.14 12.62
C ALA A 91 8.19 8.07 12.80
N PHE A 92 7.97 6.85 12.30
CA PHE A 92 8.93 5.78 12.49
C PHE A 92 9.07 4.87 11.27
N THR A 93 10.22 4.20 11.19
CA THR A 93 10.46 3.17 10.18
C THR A 93 11.19 1.97 10.77
N ARG A 94 11.01 0.82 10.12
CA ARG A 94 11.75 -0.42 10.42
C ARG A 94 13.14 -0.42 9.80
N LEU A 95 13.38 0.44 8.81
CA LEU A 95 14.65 0.53 8.11
C LEU A 95 15.76 0.93 9.08
N SER A 96 16.92 0.31 8.94
CA SER A 96 18.14 0.72 9.67
C SER A 96 18.95 1.77 8.91
N ARG A 97 18.69 1.91 7.59
CA ARG A 97 19.45 2.82 6.74
C ARG A 97 18.56 3.49 5.69
N ILE A 98 18.79 4.76 5.49
CA ILE A 98 18.27 5.54 4.36
C ILE A 98 19.47 6.12 3.63
N ASN A 99 19.65 5.73 2.36
CA ASN A 99 20.70 6.26 1.51
C ASN A 99 20.13 7.42 0.71
N VAL A 100 20.77 8.57 0.76
CA VAL A 100 20.36 9.77 0.05
C VAL A 100 21.24 9.92 -1.18
N GLY A 101 20.65 9.87 -2.37
CA GLY A 101 21.35 10.00 -3.65
C GLY A 101 21.89 11.42 -3.88
N THR A 102 22.73 11.55 -4.89
CA THR A 102 23.33 12.85 -5.25
C THR A 102 22.25 13.88 -5.59
N GLY A 103 22.30 15.05 -4.93
CA GLY A 103 21.31 16.12 -5.10
C GLY A 103 19.92 15.79 -4.55
N ALA A 104 19.76 14.67 -3.84
CA ALA A 104 18.54 14.34 -3.12
C ALA A 104 18.53 14.98 -1.73
N THR A 105 17.35 15.21 -1.18
CA THR A 105 17.16 15.76 0.16
C THR A 105 16.24 14.84 0.97
N PHE A 106 16.68 14.51 2.18
CA PHE A 106 15.86 13.91 3.22
C PHE A 106 15.67 14.91 4.35
N HIS A 107 14.44 15.32 4.58
CA HIS A 107 14.10 16.34 5.55
C HIS A 107 13.12 15.77 6.58
N VAL A 108 13.38 16.03 7.85
CA VAL A 108 12.43 15.79 8.95
C VAL A 108 11.80 17.15 9.29
N GLY A 109 10.49 17.23 9.16
CA GLY A 109 9.72 18.45 9.37
C GLY A 109 9.81 18.96 10.82
N SER A 110 9.62 20.25 10.98
CA SER A 110 9.66 20.91 12.28
C SER A 110 8.67 20.28 13.25
N GLY A 111 9.12 19.98 14.46
CA GLY A 111 8.33 19.35 15.51
C GLY A 111 8.17 17.83 15.37
N THR A 112 8.64 17.23 14.26
CA THR A 112 8.56 15.77 14.07
C THR A 112 9.79 15.08 14.66
N THR A 113 9.57 14.03 15.43
CA THR A 113 10.58 13.07 15.85
C THR A 113 10.55 11.87 14.93
N PHE A 114 11.67 11.59 14.23
CA PHE A 114 11.79 10.46 13.34
C PHE A 114 12.63 9.34 13.96
N LEU A 115 12.05 8.15 14.09
CA LEU A 115 12.68 6.99 14.70
C LEU A 115 12.99 5.95 13.62
N MET A 116 14.24 5.48 13.59
CA MET A 116 14.70 4.42 12.68
C MET A 116 14.93 3.12 13.44
N ASN A 117 14.85 2.00 12.70
CA ASN A 117 15.11 0.66 13.23
C ASN A 117 14.32 0.35 14.51
N VAL A 118 13.03 0.71 14.52
CA VAL A 118 12.17 0.58 15.72
C VAL A 118 12.00 -0.88 16.19
N LEU A 119 12.19 -1.86 15.30
CA LEU A 119 12.17 -3.28 15.66
C LEU A 119 13.51 -3.76 16.24
N ASN A 120 14.57 -2.98 16.12
CA ASN A 120 15.92 -3.30 16.58
C ASN A 120 16.44 -4.68 16.13
N ILE A 121 16.15 -5.04 14.87
CA ILE A 121 16.53 -6.33 14.26
C ILE A 121 17.75 -6.23 13.34
N PHE A 122 18.24 -5.03 13.11
CA PHE A 122 19.40 -4.78 12.25
C PHE A 122 20.54 -4.12 13.01
#